data_596af7eb027846418a191cc2e5ff28c4
#
_entry.id   596af7eb027846418a191cc2e5ff28c4
#
_cell.length_a   1.000
_cell.length_b   1.000
_cell.length_c   1.000
_cell.angle_alpha   90.00
_cell.angle_beta   90.00
_cell.angle_gamma   90.00
#
_symmetry.space_group_name_H-M   'P 1'
#
loop_
_entity.id
_entity.type
_entity.pdbx_description
1 polymer ?
#
loop_
_entity_poly.entity_id
_entity_poly.type
_entity_poly.pdbx_seq_one_letter_code
_entity_poly.pdbx_strand_id
1 'polypeptide(L)'
;RKENKPLIILVHDTEKIKEYIDEFPEIAHDIIHKATQPTTIIYEKPINLSEALITNNSIGIRVIKNSNLNTLLKEFNKAITSTSANISNFQNPTSFSKIDSYIKNNVDYIVPENFMKNNSQNKSSRIIKIINNSQIKIIRK
;
A
#
# COMPACT_ATOMS: atom_id res chain seq x y z
N ARG A 1 8.69 1.43 -16.17
CA ARG A 1 8.79 2.04 -14.82
C ARG A 1 10.27 2.19 -14.46
N LYS A 2 10.70 3.35 -13.93
CA LYS A 2 12.06 3.44 -13.38
C LYS A 2 12.19 2.50 -12.18
N GLU A 3 13.26 1.70 -12.14
CA GLU A 3 13.53 0.63 -11.18
C GLU A 3 13.47 1.02 -9.70
N ASN A 4 13.44 2.32 -9.38
CA ASN A 4 13.64 2.86 -8.03
C ASN A 4 12.37 3.36 -7.29
N LYS A 5 11.16 3.14 -7.81
CA LYS A 5 9.94 3.42 -7.02
C LYS A 5 9.48 2.14 -6.34
N PRO A 6 9.60 2.02 -5.02
CA PRO A 6 9.19 0.83 -4.30
C PRO A 6 7.70 0.58 -4.52
N LEU A 7 7.35 -0.67 -4.78
CA LEU A 7 5.98 -1.15 -4.72
C LEU A 7 5.61 -1.31 -3.25
N ILE A 8 4.34 -1.11 -2.96
CA ILE A 8 3.79 -1.48 -1.65
C ILE A 8 2.86 -2.66 -1.83
N ILE A 9 2.59 -3.38 -0.74
CA ILE A 9 1.55 -4.40 -0.72
C ILE A 9 0.39 -3.95 0.16
N LEU A 10 -0.81 -4.37 -0.23
CA LEU A 10 -2.06 -4.12 0.48
C LEU A 10 -2.51 -5.42 1.13
N VAL A 11 -2.91 -5.34 2.39
CA VAL A 11 -3.45 -6.46 3.16
C VAL A 11 -4.75 -6.03 3.86
N HIS A 12 -5.59 -6.99 4.27
CA HIS A 12 -6.88 -6.70 4.87
C HIS A 12 -6.83 -6.44 6.39
N ASP A 13 -5.82 -6.95 7.08
CA ASP A 13 -5.63 -6.72 8.53
C ASP A 13 -4.16 -6.81 8.96
N THR A 14 -3.92 -6.67 10.26
CA THR A 14 -2.59 -6.71 10.86
C THR A 14 -2.02 -8.13 10.97
N GLU A 15 -2.87 -9.14 11.16
CA GLU A 15 -2.41 -10.53 11.22
C GLU A 15 -1.82 -10.96 9.88
N LYS A 16 -2.42 -10.50 8.76
CA LYS A 16 -1.92 -10.79 7.43
C LYS A 16 -0.53 -10.22 7.16
N ILE A 17 -0.11 -9.16 7.88
CA ILE A 17 1.26 -8.62 7.77
C ILE A 17 2.29 -9.67 8.19
N LYS A 18 2.01 -10.45 9.23
CA LYS A 18 2.92 -11.45 9.79
C LYS A 18 3.33 -12.55 8.81
N GLU A 19 2.57 -12.73 7.74
CA GLU A 19 2.94 -13.66 6.66
C GLU A 19 4.06 -13.12 5.77
N TYR A 20 4.32 -11.81 5.80
CA TYR A 20 5.22 -11.10 4.87
C TYR A 20 6.43 -10.45 5.54
N ILE A 21 6.55 -10.52 6.86
CA ILE A 21 7.69 -10.00 7.63
C ILE A 21 8.10 -11.01 8.72
N ASP A 22 9.39 -11.06 9.01
CA ASP A 22 9.95 -11.99 9.98
C ASP A 22 9.49 -11.67 11.42
N GLU A 23 9.49 -10.38 11.77
CA GLU A 23 9.11 -9.91 13.11
C GLU A 23 8.13 -8.74 13.00
N PHE A 24 6.95 -8.86 13.66
CA PHE A 24 5.95 -7.78 13.68
C PHE A 24 6.22 -6.84 14.86
N PRO A 25 6.61 -5.56 14.60
CA PRO A 25 6.86 -4.60 15.66
C PRO A 25 5.57 -4.21 16.38
N GLU A 26 5.53 -4.26 17.72
CA GLU A 26 4.33 -3.91 18.51
C GLU A 26 3.83 -2.49 18.23
N ILE A 27 4.75 -1.54 18.04
CA ILE A 27 4.40 -0.15 17.72
C ILE A 27 3.58 -0.03 16.41
N ALA A 28 3.74 -0.99 15.48
CA ALA A 28 2.98 -0.99 14.24
C ALA A 28 1.48 -1.15 14.47
N HIS A 29 1.09 -1.98 15.43
CA HIS A 29 -0.32 -2.17 15.79
C HIS A 29 -0.97 -0.84 16.18
N ASP A 30 -0.32 -0.10 17.08
CA ASP A 30 -0.79 1.21 17.53
C ASP A 30 -0.89 2.23 16.41
N ILE A 31 0.14 2.29 15.55
CA ILE A 31 0.15 3.21 14.40
C ILE A 31 -1.01 2.89 13.46
N ILE A 32 -1.22 1.61 13.14
CA ILE A 32 -2.29 1.17 12.25
C ILE A 32 -3.65 1.47 12.89
N HIS A 33 -3.84 1.11 14.15
CA HIS A 33 -5.13 1.27 14.83
C HIS A 33 -5.54 2.74 14.94
N LYS A 34 -4.62 3.62 15.35
CA LYS A 34 -4.84 5.06 15.52
C LYS A 34 -4.84 5.87 14.21
N ALA A 35 -4.49 5.25 13.08
CA ALA A 35 -4.43 5.94 11.81
C ALA A 35 -5.82 6.40 11.33
N THR A 36 -6.00 7.70 11.17
CA THR A 36 -7.20 8.37 10.64
C THR A 36 -7.12 8.63 9.12
N GLN A 37 -5.95 8.42 8.53
CA GLN A 37 -5.71 8.55 7.09
C GLN A 37 -4.98 7.31 6.55
N PRO A 38 -5.00 7.08 5.23
CA PRO A 38 -4.25 5.99 4.63
C PRO A 38 -2.79 6.03 5.06
N THR A 39 -2.30 4.95 5.69
CA THR A 39 -0.93 4.89 6.22
C THR A 39 -0.23 3.63 5.70
N THR A 40 0.95 3.82 5.13
CA THR A 40 1.85 2.74 4.71
C THR A 40 3.00 2.69 5.71
N ILE A 41 3.31 1.51 6.21
CA ILE A 41 4.45 1.30 7.10
C ILE A 41 5.52 0.51 6.35
N ILE A 42 6.77 0.97 6.43
CA ILE A 42 7.94 0.28 5.90
C ILE A 42 8.49 -0.62 7.00
N TYR A 43 8.49 -1.93 6.71
CA TYR A 43 9.02 -2.98 7.56
C TYR A 43 10.34 -3.51 7.03
N GLU A 44 11.22 -3.91 7.91
CA GLU A 44 12.47 -4.60 7.59
C GLU A 44 12.27 -6.14 7.58
N LYS A 45 13.24 -6.86 7.05
CA LYS A 45 13.25 -8.34 6.95
C LYS A 45 11.99 -8.94 6.33
N PRO A 46 11.62 -8.54 5.09
CA PRO A 46 10.48 -9.14 4.40
C PRO A 46 10.73 -10.62 4.13
N ILE A 47 9.67 -11.41 4.24
CA ILE A 47 9.65 -12.86 3.93
C ILE A 47 8.50 -13.17 2.97
N ASN A 48 8.54 -14.32 2.33
CA ASN A 48 7.47 -14.80 1.45
C ASN A 48 7.07 -13.83 0.32
N LEU A 49 8.02 -13.01 -0.14
CA LEU A 49 7.83 -12.04 -1.21
C LEU A 49 8.87 -12.23 -2.32
N SER A 50 8.49 -11.87 -3.55
CA SER A 50 9.46 -11.76 -4.64
C SER A 50 10.49 -10.66 -4.37
N GLU A 51 11.75 -10.89 -4.72
CA GLU A 51 12.81 -9.90 -4.64
C GLU A 51 12.48 -8.60 -5.38
N ALA A 52 11.69 -8.67 -6.45
CA ALA A 52 11.22 -7.50 -7.21
C ALA A 52 10.38 -6.51 -6.36
N LEU A 53 9.86 -6.94 -5.22
CA LEU A 53 9.08 -6.10 -4.30
C LEU A 53 9.95 -5.53 -3.17
N ILE A 54 11.12 -6.09 -2.96
CA ILE A 54 12.00 -5.77 -1.83
C ILE A 54 12.95 -4.65 -2.23
N THR A 55 13.03 -3.60 -1.42
CA THR A 55 13.96 -2.50 -1.61
C THR A 55 14.76 -2.28 -0.32
N ASN A 56 16.08 -2.38 -0.38
CA ASN A 56 16.97 -2.22 0.78
C ASN A 56 16.53 -3.09 1.97
N ASN A 57 16.28 -4.37 1.72
CA ASN A 57 15.79 -5.34 2.71
C ASN A 57 14.52 -4.88 3.44
N SER A 58 13.64 -4.17 2.75
CA SER A 58 12.40 -3.65 3.32
C SER A 58 11.23 -3.68 2.33
N ILE A 59 10.00 -3.65 2.88
CA ILE A 59 8.75 -3.60 2.13
C ILE A 59 7.78 -2.61 2.76
N GLY A 60 7.07 -1.85 1.93
CA GLY A 60 5.96 -1.03 2.38
C GLY A 60 4.67 -1.83 2.42
N ILE A 61 4.02 -1.90 3.59
CA ILE A 61 2.73 -2.59 3.74
C ILE A 61 1.67 -1.59 4.22
N ARG A 62 0.48 -1.69 3.63
CA ARG A 62 -0.68 -0.88 4.01
C ARG A 62 -1.87 -1.78 4.33
N VAL A 63 -2.40 -1.64 5.54
CA VAL A 63 -3.67 -2.25 5.92
C VAL A 63 -4.82 -1.43 5.33
N ILE A 64 -5.70 -2.09 4.62
CA ILE A 64 -6.93 -1.51 4.08
C ILE A 64 -8.04 -1.73 5.10
N LYS A 65 -8.75 -0.65 5.48
CA LYS A 65 -9.84 -0.69 6.46
C LYS A 65 -11.18 -0.40 5.78
N ASN A 66 -12.24 -1.05 6.27
CA ASN A 66 -13.65 -0.70 6.04
C ASN A 66 -13.99 -0.23 4.61
N SER A 67 -13.73 -1.08 3.62
CA SER A 67 -14.02 -0.75 2.22
C SER A 67 -14.27 -2.02 1.41
N ASN A 68 -14.85 -1.87 0.21
CA ASN A 68 -15.00 -2.98 -0.74
C ASN A 68 -13.65 -3.62 -1.08
N LEU A 69 -12.57 -2.83 -1.10
CA LEU A 69 -11.21 -3.36 -1.29
C LEU A 69 -10.77 -4.25 -0.11
N ASN A 70 -11.17 -3.92 1.13
CA ASN A 70 -10.89 -4.79 2.27
C ASN A 70 -11.62 -6.14 2.12
N THR A 71 -12.88 -6.12 1.70
CA THR A 71 -13.66 -7.34 1.42
C THR A 71 -12.99 -8.18 0.34
N LEU A 72 -12.59 -7.56 -0.77
CA LEU A 72 -11.86 -8.22 -1.84
C LEU A 72 -10.56 -8.88 -1.33
N LEU A 73 -9.78 -8.16 -0.53
CA LEU A 73 -8.52 -8.67 0.04
C LEU A 73 -8.74 -9.84 1.00
N LYS A 74 -9.84 -9.84 1.76
CA LYS A 74 -10.23 -10.95 2.63
C LYS A 74 -10.58 -12.20 1.82
N GLU A 75 -11.41 -12.06 0.80
CA GLU A 75 -11.81 -13.17 -0.08
C GLU A 75 -10.62 -13.72 -0.87
N PHE A 76 -9.77 -12.83 -1.40
CA PHE A 76 -8.54 -13.21 -2.11
C PHE A 76 -7.51 -13.87 -1.19
N ASN A 77 -7.51 -13.51 0.08
CA ASN A 77 -6.65 -14.02 1.15
C ASN A 77 -5.13 -13.95 0.87
N LYS A 78 -4.69 -13.04 -0.01
CA LYS A 78 -3.28 -12.75 -0.30
C LYS A 78 -3.08 -11.24 -0.39
N ALA A 79 -1.83 -10.80 -0.24
CA ALA A 79 -1.49 -9.41 -0.50
C ALA A 79 -1.58 -9.09 -1.99
N ILE A 80 -1.97 -7.85 -2.30
CA ILE A 80 -2.00 -7.30 -3.66
C ILE A 80 -0.97 -6.18 -3.75
N THR A 81 -0.16 -6.19 -4.81
CA THR A 81 0.78 -5.09 -5.08
C THR A 81 0.04 -3.81 -5.47
N SER A 82 0.57 -2.67 -5.06
CA SER A 82 -0.03 -1.38 -5.35
C SER A 82 0.99 -0.32 -5.70
N THR A 83 0.61 0.51 -6.65
CA THR A 83 1.37 1.70 -7.06
C THR A 83 0.42 2.79 -7.52
N SER A 84 0.92 4.03 -7.68
CA SER A 84 0.13 5.12 -8.24
C SER A 84 -0.15 4.90 -9.73
N ALA A 85 -1.37 5.26 -10.16
CA ALA A 85 -1.81 5.15 -11.55
C ALA A 85 -1.33 6.35 -12.39
N ASN A 86 -0.03 6.61 -12.40
CA ASN A 86 0.61 7.67 -13.18
C ASN A 86 1.87 7.17 -13.88
N ILE A 87 2.21 7.79 -15.00
CA ILE A 87 3.51 7.61 -15.64
C ILE A 87 4.59 8.16 -14.71
N SER A 88 5.76 7.51 -14.68
CA SER A 88 6.88 7.93 -13.82
C SER A 88 7.23 9.39 -14.06
N ASN A 89 7.41 10.15 -12.96
CA ASN A 89 7.69 11.59 -12.93
C ASN A 89 6.49 12.52 -13.25
N PHE A 90 5.31 11.99 -13.54
CA PHE A 90 4.10 12.80 -13.65
C PHE A 90 3.35 12.84 -12.33
N GLN A 91 2.48 13.85 -12.15
CA GLN A 91 1.65 13.99 -10.96
C GLN A 91 0.66 12.83 -10.81
N ASN A 92 0.32 12.49 -9.57
CA ASN A 92 -0.72 11.52 -9.31
C ASN A 92 -2.09 12.07 -9.80
N PRO A 93 -2.88 11.25 -10.52
CA PRO A 93 -4.21 11.66 -10.94
C PRO A 93 -5.12 11.87 -9.73
N THR A 94 -5.92 12.92 -9.77
CA THR A 94 -6.89 13.26 -8.70
C THR A 94 -8.28 12.68 -8.95
N SER A 95 -8.51 12.09 -10.13
CA SER A 95 -9.75 11.42 -10.50
C SER A 95 -9.47 10.35 -11.56
N PHE A 96 -10.42 9.45 -11.78
CA PHE A 96 -10.32 8.43 -12.82
C PHE A 96 -10.16 9.05 -14.23
N SER A 97 -10.90 10.13 -14.52
CA SER A 97 -10.81 10.82 -15.81
C SER A 97 -9.41 11.37 -16.11
N LYS A 98 -8.63 11.72 -15.07
CA LYS A 98 -7.27 12.24 -15.19
C LYS A 98 -6.18 11.16 -15.26
N ILE A 99 -6.54 9.88 -15.15
CA ILE A 99 -5.59 8.81 -15.42
C ILE A 99 -5.26 8.82 -16.91
N ASP A 100 -3.98 8.77 -17.22
CA ASP A 100 -3.47 8.75 -18.60
C ASP A 100 -4.10 7.60 -19.40
N SER A 101 -4.48 7.90 -20.67
CA SER A 101 -5.07 6.91 -21.56
C SER A 101 -4.15 5.73 -21.82
N TYR A 102 -2.84 5.96 -21.87
CA TYR A 102 -1.87 4.90 -22.02
C TYR A 102 -1.99 3.87 -20.89
N ILE A 103 -2.15 4.32 -19.62
CA ILE A 103 -2.35 3.39 -18.49
C ILE A 103 -3.67 2.64 -18.64
N LYS A 104 -4.77 3.37 -18.93
CA LYS A 104 -6.11 2.75 -19.07
C LYS A 104 -6.16 1.69 -20.17
N ASN A 105 -5.44 1.91 -21.28
CA ASN A 105 -5.43 1.01 -22.43
C ASN A 105 -4.46 -0.17 -22.28
N ASN A 106 -3.58 -0.16 -21.25
CA ASN A 106 -2.55 -1.18 -21.05
C ASN A 106 -2.74 -1.92 -19.70
N VAL A 107 -3.95 -2.01 -19.20
CA VAL A 107 -4.32 -2.85 -18.04
C VAL A 107 -5.35 -3.88 -18.47
N ASP A 108 -5.32 -5.05 -17.87
CA ASP A 108 -6.24 -6.13 -18.18
C ASP A 108 -7.66 -5.87 -17.66
N TYR A 109 -7.77 -5.10 -16.57
CA TYR A 109 -9.06 -4.79 -15.96
C TYR A 109 -9.07 -3.42 -15.28
N ILE A 110 -10.17 -2.71 -15.46
CA ILE A 110 -10.45 -1.44 -14.79
C ILE A 110 -11.62 -1.65 -13.83
N VAL A 111 -11.36 -1.45 -12.54
CA VAL A 111 -12.40 -1.52 -11.51
C VAL A 111 -13.42 -0.40 -11.74
N PRO A 112 -14.75 -0.70 -11.75
CA PRO A 112 -15.78 0.32 -11.91
C PRO A 112 -15.70 1.42 -10.85
N GLU A 113 -15.94 2.67 -11.22
CA GLU A 113 -15.84 3.82 -10.30
C GLU A 113 -16.75 3.68 -9.07
N ASN A 114 -17.89 3.04 -9.21
CA ASN A 114 -18.82 2.79 -8.11
C ASN A 114 -18.33 1.78 -7.07
N PHE A 115 -17.26 1.01 -7.37
CA PHE A 115 -16.65 0.10 -6.40
C PHE A 115 -16.08 0.85 -5.18
N MET A 116 -15.63 2.09 -5.36
CA MET A 116 -14.98 2.91 -4.32
C MET A 116 -15.88 3.99 -3.72
N LYS A 117 -17.18 3.95 -3.94
CA LYS A 117 -18.14 5.05 -3.61
C LYS A 117 -18.09 5.58 -2.18
N ASN A 118 -17.55 4.88 -1.22
CA ASN A 118 -17.62 5.27 0.20
C ASN A 118 -16.31 5.71 0.86
N ASN A 119 -15.17 5.77 0.14
CA ASN A 119 -13.87 6.04 0.76
C ASN A 119 -12.92 6.88 -0.09
N SER A 120 -13.43 7.81 -0.86
CA SER A 120 -12.61 8.67 -1.74
C SER A 120 -11.82 9.74 -0.98
N GLN A 121 -10.90 9.36 -0.14
CA GLN A 121 -9.75 10.22 0.11
C GLN A 121 -8.73 9.96 -0.99
N ASN A 122 -8.77 10.78 -2.06
CA ASN A 122 -7.77 10.81 -3.14
C ASN A 122 -6.38 11.27 -2.64
N LYS A 123 -6.07 11.03 -1.37
CA LYS A 123 -4.80 11.39 -0.75
C LYS A 123 -3.83 10.22 -0.83
N SER A 124 -2.61 10.53 -1.21
CA SER A 124 -1.49 9.61 -1.05
C SER A 124 -1.37 9.18 0.40
N SER A 125 -1.05 7.90 0.66
CA SER A 125 -0.85 7.44 2.03
C SER A 125 0.30 8.17 2.71
N ARG A 126 0.17 8.46 4.00
CA ARG A 126 1.31 8.75 4.84
C ARG A 126 2.28 7.57 4.82
N ILE A 127 3.58 7.81 4.82
CA ILE A 127 4.60 6.76 4.83
C ILE A 127 5.44 6.92 6.09
N ILE A 128 5.49 5.86 6.88
CA ILE A 128 6.26 5.77 8.12
C ILE A 128 7.24 4.62 7.99
N LYS A 129 8.50 4.82 8.33
CA LYS A 129 9.47 3.73 8.54
C LYS A 129 9.61 3.47 10.03
N ILE A 130 9.48 2.23 10.44
CA ILE A 130 9.83 1.77 11.79
C ILE A 130 11.34 1.49 11.78
N ILE A 131 12.06 2.13 12.70
CA ILE A 131 13.52 1.95 12.85
C ILE A 131 13.80 0.83 13.85
N ASN A 132 13.03 0.82 14.94
CA ASN A 132 13.03 -0.21 15.98
C ASN A 132 11.67 -0.19 16.71
N ASN A 133 11.46 -1.02 17.71
CA ASN A 133 10.19 -1.12 18.42
C ASN A 133 9.72 0.17 19.12
N SER A 134 10.52 1.21 19.18
CA SER A 134 10.19 2.47 19.87
C SER A 134 10.36 3.73 19.01
N GLN A 135 10.99 3.61 17.83
CA GLN A 135 11.33 4.76 17.00
C GLN A 135 10.74 4.64 15.59
N ILE A 136 10.17 5.74 15.13
CA ILE A 136 9.63 5.85 13.77
C ILE A 136 10.25 7.05 13.04
N LYS A 137 10.34 6.94 11.72
CA LYS A 137 10.69 8.05 10.83
C LYS A 137 9.55 8.29 9.86
N ILE A 138 9.03 9.52 9.82
CA ILE A 138 8.03 9.92 8.82
C ILE A 138 8.77 10.21 7.51
N ILE A 139 8.47 9.43 6.47
CA ILE A 139 9.04 9.58 5.14
C ILE A 139 8.17 10.51 4.28
N ARG A 140 6.84 10.41 4.45
CA ARG A 140 5.84 11.26 3.78
C ARG A 140 4.64 11.49 4.71
N LYS A 141 4.21 12.76 4.84
CA LYS A 141 3.00 13.17 5.56
C LYS A 141 1.74 12.96 4.73
#